data_818443eeeb2967a6282099fd25b57e90
#
_entry.id   818443eeeb2967a6282099fd25b57e90
#
_cell.length_a   1.000
_cell.length_b   1.000
_cell.length_c   1.000
_cell.angle_alpha   90.00
_cell.angle_beta   90.00
_cell.angle_gamma   90.00
#
_symmetry.space_group_name_H-M   'P 1'
#
loop_
_entity.id
_entity.type
_entity.pdbx_description
1 polymer ?
#
loop_
_entity_poly.entity_id
_entity_poly.type
_entity_poly.pdbx_seq_one_letter_code
_entity_poly.pdbx_strand_id
1 'polypeptide(L)'
;MYISEVCIEGFKSYASRVTLSNFDQCFNAITGLNGSGKSNILDSICFVLGIKNLSQVRATSLQELVYKQGQAGITKATVSITFRNDDPKKAPTGFEDKETISITRQVVIGGRNKYLINGVSATETRVADLFQSVQLNVNNPTFLIMQGRITKVLNMKPPEILSLLEEASGTKMYEKKKQNALKTLEKKQARLEEIDHVG
;
A
#
# COMPACT_ATOMS: atom_id res chain seq x y z
N MET A 1 -11.56 -8.76 -5.85
CA MET A 1 -10.58 -7.89 -6.53
C MET A 1 -9.24 -8.59 -6.66
N TYR A 2 -8.56 -8.56 -7.80
CA TYR A 2 -7.23 -9.15 -8.04
C TYR A 2 -6.39 -8.28 -8.98
N ILE A 3 -5.06 -8.44 -8.95
CA ILE A 3 -4.15 -7.70 -9.82
C ILE A 3 -4.29 -8.22 -11.25
N SER A 4 -4.56 -7.35 -12.22
CA SER A 4 -4.58 -7.69 -13.65
C SER A 4 -3.34 -7.20 -14.38
N GLU A 5 -2.76 -6.09 -13.93
CA GLU A 5 -1.60 -5.49 -14.58
C GLU A 5 -0.73 -4.75 -13.56
N VAL A 6 0.60 -4.82 -13.75
CA VAL A 6 1.59 -4.02 -13.03
C VAL A 6 2.48 -3.31 -14.04
N CYS A 7 2.52 -1.99 -14.00
CA CYS A 7 3.39 -1.17 -14.83
C CYS A 7 4.47 -0.51 -13.95
N ILE A 8 5.73 -0.69 -14.33
CA ILE A 8 6.90 -0.23 -13.55
C ILE A 8 7.77 0.63 -14.46
N GLU A 9 8.16 1.81 -14.02
CA GLU A 9 9.01 2.74 -14.75
C GLU A 9 9.92 3.51 -13.79
N GLY A 10 11.21 3.56 -14.06
CA GLY A 10 12.20 4.27 -13.25
C GLY A 10 12.38 3.71 -11.84
N PHE A 11 11.97 2.47 -11.57
CA PHE A 11 11.97 1.87 -10.25
C PHE A 11 13.06 0.81 -10.12
N LYS A 12 13.97 0.99 -9.16
CA LYS A 12 15.08 0.07 -8.84
C LYS A 12 15.90 -0.35 -10.07
N SER A 13 15.69 -1.57 -10.59
CA SER A 13 16.38 -2.11 -11.78
C SER A 13 15.64 -1.82 -13.10
N TYR A 14 14.45 -1.26 -13.04
CA TYR A 14 13.62 -0.99 -14.21
C TYR A 14 13.76 0.47 -14.64
N ALA A 15 14.67 0.75 -15.57
CA ALA A 15 14.90 2.09 -16.13
C ALA A 15 13.74 2.53 -17.01
N SER A 16 13.40 1.71 -18.00
CA SER A 16 12.32 1.92 -18.94
C SER A 16 11.01 1.31 -18.44
N ARG A 17 9.92 1.73 -19.05
CA ARG A 17 8.58 1.23 -18.73
C ARG A 17 8.46 -0.25 -19.09
N VAL A 18 8.11 -1.07 -18.10
CA VAL A 18 7.82 -2.47 -18.21
C VAL A 18 6.41 -2.72 -17.73
N THR A 19 5.60 -3.38 -18.55
CA THR A 19 4.23 -3.75 -18.23
C THR A 19 4.13 -5.26 -18.08
N LEU A 20 3.68 -5.71 -16.94
CA LEU A 20 3.39 -7.10 -16.62
C LEU A 20 1.87 -7.26 -16.64
N SER A 21 1.37 -8.08 -17.53
CA SER A 21 -0.06 -8.36 -17.71
C SER A 21 -0.34 -9.87 -17.60
N ASN A 22 -1.60 -10.24 -17.75
CA ASN A 22 -2.04 -11.64 -17.71
C ASN A 22 -1.83 -12.32 -16.35
N PHE A 23 -2.03 -11.58 -15.26
CA PHE A 23 -2.07 -12.18 -13.94
C PHE A 23 -3.31 -13.06 -13.78
N ASP A 24 -3.09 -14.26 -13.25
CA ASP A 24 -4.17 -15.18 -12.87
C ASP A 24 -4.85 -14.69 -11.58
N GLN A 25 -6.14 -14.97 -11.45
CA GLN A 25 -6.93 -14.56 -10.29
C GLN A 25 -6.49 -15.22 -8.97
N CYS A 26 -6.01 -16.45 -9.05
CA CYS A 26 -5.72 -17.28 -7.88
C CYS A 26 -4.24 -17.45 -7.61
N PHE A 27 -3.43 -17.71 -8.65
CA PHE A 27 -2.02 -18.06 -8.46
C PHE A 27 -1.14 -17.48 -9.57
N ASN A 28 -0.06 -16.82 -9.16
CA ASN A 28 0.95 -16.28 -10.07
C ASN A 28 2.35 -16.64 -9.58
N ALA A 29 3.20 -17.13 -10.47
CA ALA A 29 4.59 -17.44 -10.18
C ALA A 29 5.52 -16.55 -11.00
N ILE A 30 6.46 -15.87 -10.33
CA ILE A 30 7.49 -15.06 -10.96
C ILE A 30 8.79 -15.87 -10.97
N THR A 31 9.20 -16.31 -12.14
CA THR A 31 10.42 -17.12 -12.34
C THR A 31 11.46 -16.35 -13.15
N GLY A 32 12.72 -16.77 -13.09
CA GLY A 32 13.82 -16.18 -13.85
C GLY A 32 15.17 -16.33 -13.14
N LEU A 33 16.24 -15.93 -13.81
CA LEU A 33 17.61 -16.00 -13.31
C LEU A 33 17.84 -15.12 -12.07
N ASN A 34 18.84 -15.44 -11.27
CA ASN A 34 19.25 -14.59 -10.16
C ASN A 34 19.75 -13.23 -10.70
N GLY A 35 19.36 -12.14 -10.05
CA GLY A 35 19.68 -10.79 -10.50
C GLY A 35 18.75 -10.20 -11.58
N SER A 36 17.81 -10.97 -12.14
CA SER A 36 16.89 -10.50 -13.21
C SER A 36 15.83 -9.49 -12.75
N GLY A 37 15.77 -9.13 -11.46
CA GLY A 37 14.81 -8.17 -10.95
C GLY A 37 13.50 -8.75 -10.40
N LYS A 38 13.35 -10.07 -10.27
CA LYS A 38 12.13 -10.72 -9.73
C LYS A 38 11.65 -10.10 -8.41
N SER A 39 12.55 -9.94 -7.46
CA SER A 39 12.21 -9.36 -6.16
C SER A 39 11.79 -7.89 -6.28
N ASN A 40 12.27 -7.17 -7.30
CA ASN A 40 11.90 -5.77 -7.50
C ASN A 40 10.46 -5.61 -8.01
N ILE A 41 9.89 -6.66 -8.64
CA ILE A 41 8.45 -6.69 -8.99
C ILE A 41 7.63 -6.72 -7.71
N LEU A 42 7.96 -7.61 -6.76
CA LEU A 42 7.28 -7.67 -5.46
C LEU A 42 7.47 -6.36 -4.68
N ASP A 43 8.70 -5.81 -4.67
CA ASP A 43 9.00 -4.52 -4.04
C ASP A 43 8.16 -3.38 -4.65
N SER A 44 7.90 -3.41 -5.97
CA SER A 44 7.08 -2.41 -6.66
C SER A 44 5.61 -2.51 -6.26
N ILE A 45 5.09 -3.73 -6.10
CA ILE A 45 3.73 -3.96 -5.58
C ILE A 45 3.61 -3.42 -4.15
N CYS A 46 4.57 -3.76 -3.28
CA CYS A 46 4.60 -3.26 -1.91
C CYS A 46 4.68 -1.74 -1.84
N PHE A 47 5.42 -1.14 -2.75
CA PHE A 47 5.56 0.30 -2.85
C PHE A 47 4.21 0.98 -3.14
N VAL A 48 3.43 0.50 -4.12
CA VAL A 48 2.10 1.06 -4.43
C VAL A 48 1.12 0.84 -3.29
N LEU A 49 1.14 -0.34 -2.68
CA LEU A 49 0.26 -0.69 -1.57
C LEU A 49 0.57 0.06 -0.25
N GLY A 50 1.58 0.93 -0.24
CA GLY A 50 1.85 1.83 0.88
C GLY A 50 2.69 1.21 2.00
N ILE A 51 3.72 0.42 1.65
CA ILE A 51 4.67 -0.11 2.64
C ILE A 51 5.32 1.03 3.44
N LYS A 52 5.29 0.93 4.76
CA LYS A 52 5.85 1.93 5.68
C LYS A 52 7.30 1.64 6.02
N ASN A 53 7.62 0.38 6.24
CA ASN A 53 8.98 -0.04 6.57
C ASN A 53 9.79 -0.29 5.30
N LEU A 54 10.53 0.72 4.85
CA LEU A 54 11.34 0.67 3.63
C LEU A 54 12.47 -0.36 3.69
N SER A 55 12.92 -0.78 4.88
CA SER A 55 13.92 -1.84 5.01
C SER A 55 13.43 -3.18 4.44
N GLN A 56 12.12 -3.38 4.37
CA GLN A 56 11.53 -4.58 3.77
C GLN A 56 11.74 -4.61 2.25
N VAL A 57 11.75 -3.44 1.61
CA VAL A 57 12.07 -3.29 0.19
C VAL A 57 13.54 -2.87 -0.01
N ARG A 58 14.41 -3.16 0.94
CA ARG A 58 15.86 -2.92 0.86
C ARG A 58 16.21 -1.49 0.47
N ALA A 59 15.53 -0.53 1.08
CA ALA A 59 15.76 0.89 0.90
C ALA A 59 15.76 1.60 2.27
N THR A 60 16.53 2.67 2.40
CA THR A 60 16.54 3.55 3.59
C THR A 60 15.66 4.77 3.37
N SER A 61 15.48 5.17 2.11
CA SER A 61 14.61 6.29 1.72
C SER A 61 13.81 5.97 0.46
N LEU A 62 12.71 6.70 0.24
CA LEU A 62 11.91 6.57 -0.98
C LEU A 62 12.70 6.92 -2.24
N GLN A 63 13.67 7.82 -2.13
CA GLN A 63 14.52 8.24 -3.26
C GLN A 63 15.45 7.12 -3.74
N GLU A 64 15.80 6.19 -2.87
CA GLU A 64 16.59 5.01 -3.24
C GLU A 64 15.85 4.01 -4.12
N LEU A 65 14.51 4.13 -4.17
CA LEU A 65 13.68 3.31 -5.05
C LEU A 65 13.72 3.79 -6.49
N VAL A 66 14.20 5.01 -6.75
CA VAL A 66 14.40 5.52 -8.12
C VAL A 66 15.62 4.85 -8.73
N TYR A 67 15.51 4.47 -10.01
CA TYR A 67 16.59 3.84 -10.78
C TYR A 67 17.88 4.69 -10.76
N LYS A 68 19.01 4.08 -10.41
CA LYS A 68 20.31 4.76 -10.27
C LYS A 68 21.42 4.20 -11.19
N GLN A 69 21.15 3.10 -11.90
CA GLN A 69 22.19 2.38 -12.65
C GLN A 69 22.33 2.90 -14.08
N GLY A 70 23.29 3.80 -14.31
CA GLY A 70 23.88 4.04 -15.62
C GLY A 70 23.13 4.97 -16.59
N GLN A 71 21.91 5.36 -16.36
CA GLN A 71 21.21 6.37 -17.18
C GLN A 71 21.07 7.69 -16.42
N ALA A 72 21.84 8.69 -16.81
CA ALA A 72 21.63 10.06 -16.37
C ALA A 72 20.24 10.54 -16.87
N GLY A 73 19.43 11.11 -15.98
CA GLY A 73 18.15 11.71 -16.33
C GLY A 73 16.89 11.06 -15.77
N ILE A 74 16.96 9.87 -15.18
CA ILE A 74 15.80 9.28 -14.50
C ILE A 74 15.69 9.89 -13.10
N THR A 75 14.75 10.81 -12.94
CA THR A 75 14.52 11.54 -11.68
C THR A 75 13.27 11.08 -10.94
N LYS A 76 12.51 10.16 -11.53
CA LYS A 76 11.25 9.67 -10.93
C LYS A 76 11.11 8.16 -11.07
N ALA A 77 10.47 7.55 -10.07
CA ALA A 77 9.95 6.21 -10.13
C ALA A 77 8.42 6.26 -10.15
N THR A 78 7.80 5.56 -11.10
CA THR A 78 6.36 5.44 -11.23
C THR A 78 5.99 3.97 -11.26
N VAL A 79 5.09 3.56 -10.38
CA VAL A 79 4.51 2.22 -10.39
C VAL A 79 3.00 2.35 -10.39
N SER A 80 2.36 1.62 -11.28
CA SER A 80 0.90 1.54 -11.40
C SER A 80 0.45 0.10 -11.31
N ILE A 81 -0.58 -0.16 -10.53
CA ILE A 81 -1.24 -1.46 -10.43
C ILE A 81 -2.68 -1.29 -10.85
N THR A 82 -3.12 -2.10 -11.81
CA THR A 82 -4.53 -2.17 -12.20
C THR A 82 -5.13 -3.42 -11.59
N PHE A 83 -6.22 -3.23 -10.87
CA PHE A 83 -7.00 -4.30 -10.26
C PHE A 83 -8.28 -4.53 -11.06
N ARG A 84 -8.65 -5.80 -11.25
CA ARG A 84 -10.00 -6.18 -11.68
C ARG A 84 -10.92 -6.34 -10.49
N ASN A 85 -12.12 -5.81 -10.64
CA ASN A 85 -13.13 -5.74 -9.60
C ASN A 85 -14.44 -6.38 -10.12
N ASP A 86 -14.40 -7.70 -10.29
CA ASP A 86 -15.50 -8.45 -10.93
C ASP A 86 -16.66 -8.73 -9.96
N ASP A 87 -16.48 -8.56 -8.65
CA ASP A 87 -17.51 -8.79 -7.63
C ASP A 87 -17.83 -7.51 -6.86
N PRO A 88 -18.97 -6.85 -7.13
CA PRO A 88 -19.37 -5.62 -6.43
C PRO A 88 -19.45 -5.76 -4.90
N LYS A 89 -19.76 -6.97 -4.39
CA LYS A 89 -19.85 -7.22 -2.94
C LYS A 89 -18.49 -7.21 -2.24
N LYS A 90 -17.42 -7.47 -2.99
CA LYS A 90 -16.03 -7.47 -2.52
C LYS A 90 -15.26 -6.25 -3.03
N ALA A 91 -15.95 -5.30 -3.61
CA ALA A 91 -15.39 -4.07 -4.12
C ALA A 91 -14.94 -3.14 -2.99
N PRO A 92 -13.90 -2.31 -3.22
CA PRO A 92 -13.56 -1.24 -2.29
C PRO A 92 -14.72 -0.24 -2.18
N THR A 93 -14.92 0.28 -0.98
CA THR A 93 -15.98 1.26 -0.70
C THR A 93 -15.85 2.49 -1.61
N GLY A 94 -16.93 2.77 -2.38
CA GLY A 94 -17.01 3.87 -3.34
C GLY A 94 -16.45 3.54 -4.72
N PHE A 95 -16.18 2.25 -5.01
CA PHE A 95 -15.73 1.76 -6.31
C PHE A 95 -16.51 0.52 -6.77
N GLU A 96 -17.70 0.33 -6.24
CA GLU A 96 -18.57 -0.83 -6.50
C GLU A 96 -18.95 -0.93 -7.98
N ASP A 97 -19.11 0.23 -8.64
CA ASP A 97 -19.52 0.33 -10.06
C ASP A 97 -18.34 0.30 -11.04
N LYS A 98 -17.12 0.10 -10.56
CA LYS A 98 -15.91 0.12 -11.40
C LYS A 98 -15.40 -1.29 -11.64
N GLU A 99 -15.37 -1.72 -12.88
CA GLU A 99 -14.78 -3.01 -13.29
C GLU A 99 -13.24 -3.05 -13.07
N THR A 100 -12.61 -1.89 -13.19
CA THR A 100 -11.16 -1.77 -12.99
C THR A 100 -10.81 -0.57 -12.11
N ILE A 101 -9.81 -0.76 -11.26
CA ILE A 101 -9.29 0.29 -10.38
C ILE A 101 -7.78 0.36 -10.58
N SER A 102 -7.28 1.48 -11.07
CA SER A 102 -5.85 1.72 -11.23
C SER A 102 -5.33 2.59 -10.10
N ILE A 103 -4.28 2.11 -9.42
CA ILE A 103 -3.61 2.86 -8.36
C ILE A 103 -2.16 3.07 -8.76
N THR A 104 -1.76 4.33 -8.84
CA THR A 104 -0.41 4.72 -9.20
C THR A 104 0.26 5.43 -8.05
N ARG A 105 1.50 5.06 -7.76
CA ARG A 105 2.37 5.80 -6.84
C ARG A 105 3.60 6.28 -7.58
N GLN A 106 3.96 7.53 -7.35
CA GLN A 106 5.09 8.19 -8.00
C GLN A 106 5.98 8.86 -6.95
N VAL A 107 7.27 8.66 -7.06
CA VAL A 107 8.30 9.34 -6.25
C VAL A 107 9.23 10.07 -7.18
N VAL A 108 9.53 11.33 -6.85
CA VAL A 108 10.47 12.19 -7.59
C VAL A 108 11.65 12.54 -6.67
N ILE A 109 12.87 12.47 -7.18
CA ILE A 109 14.08 12.86 -6.43
C ILE A 109 13.98 14.35 -6.08
N GLY A 110 14.13 14.69 -4.79
CA GLY A 110 13.93 16.06 -4.30
C GLY A 110 12.48 16.57 -4.33
N GLY A 111 11.54 15.73 -4.78
CA GLY A 111 10.12 16.07 -4.92
C GLY A 111 9.21 15.32 -3.96
N ARG A 112 7.90 15.51 -4.17
CA ARG A 112 6.85 14.90 -3.35
C ARG A 112 6.50 13.50 -3.85
N ASN A 113 6.13 12.64 -2.91
CA ASN A 113 5.45 11.38 -3.17
C ASN A 113 3.99 11.66 -3.54
N LYS A 114 3.53 11.11 -4.67
CA LYS A 114 2.16 11.31 -5.19
C LYS A 114 1.46 9.97 -5.34
N TYR A 115 0.18 9.96 -5.02
CA TYR A 115 -0.73 8.86 -5.32
C TYR A 115 -1.81 9.31 -6.29
N LEU A 116 -2.23 8.41 -7.18
CA LEU A 116 -3.37 8.60 -8.06
C LEU A 116 -4.27 7.36 -8.00
N ILE A 117 -5.58 7.58 -8.02
CA ILE A 117 -6.60 6.53 -8.16
C ILE A 117 -7.35 6.83 -9.46
N ASN A 118 -7.33 5.91 -10.41
CA ASN A 118 -7.90 6.09 -11.75
C ASN A 118 -7.43 7.41 -12.42
N GLY A 119 -6.14 7.73 -12.28
CA GLY A 119 -5.55 8.95 -12.84
C GLY A 119 -5.81 10.24 -12.04
N VAL A 120 -6.68 10.22 -11.04
CA VAL A 120 -7.00 11.38 -10.19
C VAL A 120 -6.10 11.40 -8.95
N SER A 121 -5.55 12.58 -8.63
CA SER A 121 -4.70 12.74 -7.43
C SER A 121 -5.44 12.36 -6.15
N ALA A 122 -4.79 11.57 -5.32
CA ALA A 122 -5.33 11.08 -4.06
C ALA A 122 -4.33 11.25 -2.92
N THR A 123 -4.84 11.34 -1.69
CA THR A 123 -4.01 11.32 -0.49
C THR A 123 -3.59 9.90 -0.14
N GLU A 124 -2.46 9.76 0.56
CA GLU A 124 -2.02 8.46 1.08
C GLU A 124 -3.09 7.80 1.96
N THR A 125 -3.78 8.59 2.78
CA THR A 125 -4.86 8.11 3.64
C THR A 125 -6.00 7.49 2.82
N ARG A 126 -6.42 8.17 1.73
CA ARG A 126 -7.50 7.66 0.86
C ARG A 126 -7.12 6.34 0.19
N VAL A 127 -5.86 6.20 -0.25
CA VAL A 127 -5.36 4.95 -0.82
C VAL A 127 -5.27 3.85 0.24
N ALA A 128 -4.81 4.19 1.44
CA ALA A 128 -4.77 3.24 2.56
C ALA A 128 -6.17 2.77 2.97
N ASP A 129 -7.16 3.67 3.05
CA ASP A 129 -8.54 3.33 3.37
C ASP A 129 -9.16 2.43 2.28
N LEU A 130 -8.86 2.69 1.00
CA LEU A 130 -9.28 1.84 -0.12
C LEU A 130 -8.74 0.42 0.06
N PHE A 131 -7.45 0.25 0.31
CA PHE A 131 -6.86 -1.07 0.51
C PHE A 131 -7.36 -1.75 1.78
N GLN A 132 -7.56 -1.02 2.87
CA GLN A 132 -8.11 -1.56 4.11
C GLN A 132 -9.54 -2.05 3.93
N SER A 133 -10.36 -1.39 3.10
CA SER A 133 -11.74 -1.81 2.85
C SER A 133 -11.83 -3.18 2.18
N VAL A 134 -10.79 -3.61 1.48
CA VAL A 134 -10.66 -4.95 0.86
C VAL A 134 -9.66 -5.85 1.60
N GLN A 135 -9.29 -5.48 2.82
CA GLN A 135 -8.37 -6.23 3.70
C GLN A 135 -6.95 -6.40 3.13
N LEU A 136 -6.55 -5.57 2.17
CA LEU A 136 -5.20 -5.54 1.61
C LEU A 136 -4.30 -4.64 2.44
N ASN A 137 -3.42 -5.22 3.25
CA ASN A 137 -2.46 -4.45 4.05
C ASN A 137 -1.07 -5.07 3.98
N VAL A 138 -0.18 -4.46 3.19
CA VAL A 138 1.22 -4.91 3.05
C VAL A 138 2.07 -4.74 4.30
N ASN A 139 1.62 -3.96 5.25
CA ASN A 139 2.32 -3.80 6.53
C ASN A 139 2.01 -4.96 7.49
N ASN A 140 1.05 -5.80 7.12
CA ASN A 140 0.69 -7.00 7.85
C ASN A 140 1.55 -8.19 7.37
N PRO A 141 2.29 -8.87 8.26
CA PRO A 141 3.16 -10.00 7.89
C PRO A 141 2.41 -11.25 7.40
N THR A 142 1.08 -11.31 7.57
CA THR A 142 0.27 -12.41 7.02
C THR A 142 -0.12 -12.16 5.57
N PHE A 143 -0.24 -10.91 5.16
CA PHE A 143 -0.56 -10.57 3.77
C PHE A 143 0.68 -10.65 2.88
N LEU A 144 1.84 -10.21 3.38
CA LEU A 144 3.09 -10.18 2.66
C LEU A 144 4.20 -10.83 3.47
N ILE A 145 4.69 -11.97 3.00
CA ILE A 145 5.85 -12.65 3.60
C ILE A 145 7.08 -12.35 2.75
N MET A 146 7.92 -11.44 3.24
CA MET A 146 9.19 -11.13 2.60
C MET A 146 10.19 -12.26 2.83
N GLN A 147 11.12 -12.44 1.88
CA GLN A 147 12.18 -13.44 1.96
C GLN A 147 12.94 -13.36 3.30
N GLY A 148 13.09 -14.51 3.97
CA GLY A 148 13.79 -14.63 5.25
C GLY A 148 13.03 -14.13 6.48
N ARG A 149 11.74 -13.77 6.35
CA ARG A 149 10.94 -13.24 7.48
C ARG A 149 9.78 -14.12 7.93
N ILE A 150 9.70 -15.34 7.45
CA ILE A 150 8.63 -16.28 7.85
C ILE A 150 8.64 -16.57 9.36
N THR A 151 9.81 -16.60 9.99
CA THR A 151 9.97 -16.82 11.43
C THR A 151 9.39 -15.72 12.29
N LYS A 152 9.20 -14.50 11.75
CA LYS A 152 8.62 -13.39 12.50
C LYS A 152 7.16 -13.68 12.90
N VAL A 153 6.41 -14.37 12.05
CA VAL A 153 5.01 -14.73 12.32
C VAL A 153 4.91 -15.71 13.48
N LEU A 154 5.87 -16.64 13.58
CA LEU A 154 5.90 -17.65 14.66
C LEU A 154 6.26 -17.07 16.03
N ASN A 155 6.97 -15.93 16.05
CA ASN A 155 7.48 -15.28 17.27
C ASN A 155 6.69 -14.00 17.63
N MET A 156 5.44 -13.88 17.17
CA MET A 156 4.61 -12.73 17.46
C MET A 156 4.14 -12.69 18.91
N LYS A 157 4.11 -11.50 19.48
CA LYS A 157 3.56 -11.27 20.82
C LYS A 157 2.02 -11.26 20.78
N PRO A 158 1.33 -11.60 21.88
CA PRO A 158 -0.14 -11.62 21.92
C PRO A 158 -0.85 -10.38 21.37
N PRO A 159 -0.38 -9.12 21.64
CA PRO A 159 -1.00 -7.93 21.06
C PRO A 159 -0.86 -7.85 19.52
N GLU A 160 0.24 -8.39 18.97
CA GLU A 160 0.46 -8.45 17.53
C GLU A 160 -0.49 -9.46 16.87
N ILE A 161 -0.71 -10.61 17.52
CA ILE A 161 -1.68 -11.64 17.08
C ILE A 161 -3.10 -11.08 17.11
N LEU A 162 -3.49 -10.37 18.18
CA LEU A 162 -4.79 -9.71 18.26
C LEU A 162 -4.97 -8.71 17.10
N SER A 163 -3.98 -7.88 16.85
CA SER A 163 -3.99 -6.92 15.73
C SER A 163 -4.14 -7.62 14.36
N LEU A 164 -3.61 -8.84 14.20
CA LEU A 164 -3.80 -9.65 12.98
C LEU A 164 -5.24 -10.15 12.86
N LEU A 165 -5.83 -10.61 13.94
CA LEU A 165 -7.22 -11.09 13.97
C LEU A 165 -8.19 -9.95 13.67
N GLU A 166 -7.98 -8.78 14.25
CA GLU A 166 -8.77 -7.57 13.97
C GLU A 166 -8.67 -7.16 12.50
N GLU A 167 -7.50 -7.31 11.89
CA GLU A 167 -7.29 -7.02 10.48
C GLU A 167 -7.95 -8.04 9.58
N ALA A 168 -7.79 -9.33 9.87
CA ALA A 168 -8.43 -10.42 9.13
C ALA A 168 -9.96 -10.37 9.19
N SER A 169 -10.52 -9.88 10.31
CA SER A 169 -11.97 -9.65 10.48
C SER A 169 -12.46 -8.33 9.84
N GLY A 170 -11.55 -7.46 9.36
CA GLY A 170 -11.89 -6.15 8.82
C GLY A 170 -12.30 -5.11 9.87
N THR A 171 -12.19 -5.43 11.17
CA THR A 171 -12.63 -4.54 12.27
C THR A 171 -11.63 -3.44 12.57
N LYS A 172 -10.37 -3.60 12.25
CA LYS A 172 -9.30 -2.65 12.55
C LYS A 172 -9.53 -1.24 11.99
N MET A 173 -10.13 -1.14 10.80
CA MET A 173 -10.48 0.16 10.22
C MET A 173 -11.52 0.91 11.06
N TYR A 174 -12.52 0.19 11.56
CA TYR A 174 -13.58 0.76 12.39
C TYR A 174 -13.05 1.15 13.76
N GLU A 175 -12.19 0.34 14.38
CA GLU A 175 -11.57 0.66 15.67
C GLU A 175 -10.73 1.94 15.59
N LYS A 176 -9.94 2.12 14.53
CA LYS A 176 -9.19 3.35 14.28
C LYS A 176 -10.09 4.56 14.11
N LYS A 177 -11.20 4.45 13.37
CA LYS A 177 -12.18 5.54 13.20
C LYS A 177 -12.85 5.89 14.53
N LYS A 178 -13.24 4.88 15.32
CA LYS A 178 -13.80 5.01 16.66
C LYS A 178 -12.85 5.78 17.59
N GLN A 179 -11.57 5.36 17.67
CA GLN A 179 -10.58 6.04 18.51
C GLN A 179 -10.38 7.51 18.11
N ASN A 180 -10.35 7.81 16.80
CA ASN A 180 -10.24 9.19 16.33
C ASN A 180 -11.49 10.02 16.67
N ALA A 181 -12.68 9.43 16.59
CA ALA A 181 -13.93 10.07 16.98
C ALA A 181 -13.96 10.36 18.49
N LEU A 182 -13.57 9.39 19.34
CA LEU A 182 -13.49 9.57 20.79
C LEU A 182 -12.52 10.69 21.16
N LYS A 183 -11.31 10.73 20.60
CA LYS A 183 -10.37 11.82 20.83
C LYS A 183 -10.92 13.20 20.43
N THR A 184 -11.74 13.23 19.38
CA THR A 184 -12.39 14.48 18.94
C THR A 184 -13.48 14.91 19.91
N LEU A 185 -14.26 13.95 20.42
CA LEU A 185 -15.27 14.20 21.44
C LEU A 185 -14.64 14.72 22.74
N GLU A 186 -13.59 14.06 23.25
CA GLU A 186 -12.86 14.48 24.43
C GLU A 186 -12.35 15.94 24.32
N LYS A 187 -11.76 16.29 23.17
CA LYS A 187 -11.31 17.66 22.91
C LYS A 187 -12.44 18.69 22.88
N LYS A 188 -13.61 18.29 22.35
CA LYS A 188 -14.79 19.20 22.33
C LYS A 188 -15.39 19.34 23.70
N GLN A 189 -15.43 18.25 24.47
CA GLN A 189 -15.91 18.25 25.85
C GLN A 189 -15.05 19.16 26.73
N ALA A 190 -13.74 19.02 26.69
CA ALA A 190 -12.82 19.88 27.41
C ALA A 190 -13.01 21.37 27.06
N ARG A 191 -13.25 21.70 25.79
CA ARG A 191 -13.55 23.08 25.38
C ARG A 191 -14.89 23.60 25.90
N LEU A 192 -15.91 22.75 26.00
CA LEU A 192 -17.20 23.12 26.59
C LEU A 192 -17.04 23.41 28.07
N GLU A 193 -16.31 22.57 28.80
CA GLU A 193 -16.02 22.77 30.22
C GLU A 193 -15.23 24.06 30.46
N GLU A 194 -14.28 24.43 29.59
CA GLU A 194 -13.59 25.73 29.66
C GLU A 194 -14.54 26.90 29.46
N ILE A 195 -15.51 26.81 28.56
CA ILE A 195 -16.50 27.88 28.32
C ILE A 195 -17.46 28.00 29.48
N ASP A 196 -17.93 26.87 30.03
CA ASP A 196 -18.85 26.88 31.20
C ASP A 196 -18.19 27.39 32.47
N HIS A 197 -16.86 27.32 32.59
CA HIS A 197 -16.12 27.91 33.72
C HIS A 197 -15.84 29.41 33.58
N VAL A 198 -15.99 29.99 32.41
CA VAL A 198 -15.73 31.43 32.15
C VAL A 198 -17.03 32.28 32.11
N GLY A 199 -18.20 31.64 32.10
CA GLY A 199 -19.52 32.26 32.18
C GLY A 199 -20.06 32.27 33.62
#